data_3816c9f4d3d12c9458a1a931e3172578
#
_entry.id   3816c9f4d3d12c9458a1a931e3172578
#
_cell.length_a   1.000
_cell.length_b   1.000
_cell.length_c   1.000
_cell.angle_alpha   90.00
_cell.angle_beta   90.00
_cell.angle_gamma   90.00
#
_symmetry.space_group_name_H-M   'P 1'
#
loop_
_entity.id
_entity.type
_entity.pdbx_description
1 polymer ?
#
loop_
_entity_poly.entity_id
_entity_poly.type
_entity_poly.pdbx_seq_one_letter_code
_entity_poly.pdbx_strand_id
1 'polypeptide(L)'
;MKHLHFLAFALCWLVWGHLLKAQSIDHYSSLDPSQPIEFKGNCLRYADKEIILGPKTFFVDGQLSDREVADNPYVFNSFNKAAANFSAGTEAEPMKVYLAPYVYWIDDPDDPAIRVGKDGREPFGLVVKCPYLHIIGLNSHPENTVLASSRGQTQGAVGNFTMFDFWGDGLLVKDLTMGNFCNVDLEYPLKKELSRKKRMSAITQAHVAYCHGDKIVADNVHFISRLNMNPLNGAKRILFNKCHMESTDDALTGTGVYLDCTLHFYGQKPFWRSDMGGAVFLNCDFYVCHEEDRQYFCKSVGPLSIVDCRYHSKKPVYAGWTHDPTDWLRCYQYNVKLNGQPYVIGADKPYNTVCMDQLNQLKAFRLEENEEVVYNTYNLLRGEDDWDPLRVKDRVIAIGKRDGRDYTRMPSCLSVEPLTASIQTGGRTVRLTATVKRHCNYVLNNVPVKWKVQQGYEKEVKLSTSEGYECVVEATNVEDETKHFTVIAYTEDGLECATELTVAPDYVSAPSFTKTPKMNITKGVATVSYALELNGRKDESLITWYRCTDKNGANRLPVSVSRLNEPEYSYTLVKEDVGYYLMAAVAPKHLRCVPGKEQIVVSNSPIKKGQVNIAHIFETDFQNFPC
;
A
#
# COMPACT_ATOMS: atom_id res chain seq x y z
N MET A 1 36.65 37.28 -63.55
CA MET A 1 35.28 37.47 -63.00
C MET A 1 34.58 36.20 -62.50
N LYS A 2 35.13 35.00 -62.69
CA LYS A 2 34.47 33.75 -62.20
C LYS A 2 34.86 33.35 -60.75
N HIS A 3 35.90 33.94 -60.19
CA HIS A 3 36.32 33.63 -58.81
C HIS A 3 35.71 34.55 -57.73
N LEU A 4 35.13 35.71 -58.14
CA LEU A 4 34.52 36.65 -57.19
C LEU A 4 33.10 36.23 -56.76
N HIS A 5 32.39 35.48 -57.62
CA HIS A 5 31.05 34.97 -57.26
C HIS A 5 31.04 33.76 -56.32
N PHE A 6 32.14 32.99 -56.30
CA PHE A 6 32.26 31.83 -55.37
C PHE A 6 32.54 32.28 -53.93
N LEU A 7 33.33 33.37 -53.76
CA LEU A 7 33.58 33.91 -52.42
C LEU A 7 32.34 34.59 -51.83
N ALA A 8 31.55 35.26 -52.63
CA ALA A 8 30.32 35.90 -52.12
C ALA A 8 29.25 34.89 -51.73
N PHE A 9 29.15 33.74 -52.44
CA PHE A 9 28.23 32.65 -52.08
C PHE A 9 28.70 31.91 -50.84
N ALA A 10 29.99 31.67 -50.65
CA ALA A 10 30.54 31.02 -49.44
C ALA A 10 30.41 31.93 -48.21
N LEU A 11 30.56 33.27 -48.35
CA LEU A 11 30.34 34.21 -47.25
C LEU A 11 28.83 34.32 -46.89
N CYS A 12 27.90 34.24 -47.85
CA CYS A 12 26.46 34.22 -47.55
C CYS A 12 26.07 32.93 -46.83
N TRP A 13 26.64 31.79 -47.16
CA TRP A 13 26.38 30.53 -46.42
C TRP A 13 26.99 30.52 -45.01
N LEU A 14 28.15 31.13 -44.81
CA LEU A 14 28.77 31.31 -43.50
C LEU A 14 28.00 32.33 -42.62
N VAL A 15 27.44 33.38 -43.21
CA VAL A 15 26.61 34.35 -42.49
C VAL A 15 25.22 33.83 -42.20
N TRP A 16 24.62 33.02 -43.10
CA TRP A 16 23.34 32.35 -42.81
C TRP A 16 23.50 31.12 -41.88
N GLY A 17 24.63 30.46 -41.86
CA GLY A 17 24.96 29.40 -40.90
C GLY A 17 25.11 29.91 -39.46
N HIS A 18 25.43 31.20 -39.27
CA HIS A 18 25.52 31.82 -37.95
C HIS A 18 24.24 32.51 -37.47
N LEU A 19 23.20 32.62 -38.31
CA LEU A 19 21.92 33.23 -37.95
C LEU A 19 20.85 32.22 -37.45
N LEU A 20 21.21 30.94 -37.42
CA LEU A 20 20.43 29.91 -36.70
C LEU A 20 21.07 29.63 -35.32
N LYS A 21 21.52 30.64 -34.61
CA LYS A 21 21.72 30.52 -33.18
C LYS A 21 20.34 30.28 -32.60
N ALA A 22 20.16 29.12 -32.00
CA ALA A 22 19.02 28.81 -31.17
C ALA A 22 18.69 30.01 -30.29
N GLN A 23 17.43 30.36 -30.21
CA GLN A 23 16.93 31.27 -29.22
C GLN A 23 17.22 30.60 -27.88
N SER A 24 18.24 31.06 -27.18
CA SER A 24 18.54 30.55 -25.83
C SER A 24 17.33 30.84 -24.95
N ILE A 25 17.07 29.99 -23.98
CA ILE A 25 15.97 30.14 -22.99
C ILE A 25 16.31 31.32 -22.04
N ASP A 26 17.02 32.34 -22.49
CA ASP A 26 17.55 33.46 -21.70
C ASP A 26 16.44 34.38 -21.12
N HIS A 27 15.16 34.17 -21.50
CA HIS A 27 14.02 34.90 -20.98
C HIS A 27 12.93 33.95 -20.47
N TYR A 28 13.35 32.88 -19.81
CA TYR A 28 12.42 31.92 -19.21
C TYR A 28 11.55 32.57 -18.12
N SER A 29 10.25 32.26 -18.12
CA SER A 29 9.29 32.65 -17.08
C SER A 29 8.38 31.48 -16.77
N SER A 30 8.34 31.05 -15.52
CA SER A 30 7.41 30.01 -15.07
C SER A 30 5.96 30.51 -15.05
N LEU A 31 4.98 29.59 -15.06
CA LEU A 31 3.55 29.94 -14.96
C LEU A 31 3.19 30.59 -13.62
N ASP A 32 3.96 30.37 -12.56
CA ASP A 32 3.73 30.98 -11.26
C ASP A 32 4.78 32.08 -10.97
N PRO A 33 4.43 33.36 -11.19
CA PRO A 33 5.33 34.46 -10.90
C PRO A 33 5.65 34.63 -9.40
N SER A 34 4.83 34.09 -8.50
CA SER A 34 5.04 34.16 -7.04
C SER A 34 6.16 33.23 -6.57
N GLN A 35 6.46 32.20 -7.35
CA GLN A 35 7.53 31.23 -7.14
C GLN A 35 8.40 31.14 -8.40
N PRO A 36 9.23 32.17 -8.67
CA PRO A 36 9.95 32.28 -9.91
C PRO A 36 10.99 31.16 -10.06
N ILE A 37 11.12 30.67 -11.28
CA ILE A 37 12.18 29.79 -11.71
C ILE A 37 13.06 30.60 -12.64
N GLU A 38 14.35 30.68 -12.34
CA GLU A 38 15.35 31.30 -13.22
C GLU A 38 16.15 30.20 -13.91
N PHE A 39 16.28 30.31 -15.23
CA PHE A 39 17.03 29.35 -16.03
C PHE A 39 18.07 30.06 -16.87
N LYS A 40 19.34 29.65 -16.75
CA LYS A 40 20.46 30.19 -17.54
C LYS A 40 21.47 29.10 -17.88
N GLY A 41 21.59 28.77 -19.13
CA GLY A 41 22.48 27.69 -19.60
C GLY A 41 22.04 26.35 -19.00
N ASN A 42 22.88 25.72 -18.20
CA ASN A 42 22.56 24.48 -17.45
C ASN A 42 22.30 24.73 -15.96
N CYS A 43 22.09 25.98 -15.55
CA CYS A 43 21.80 26.33 -14.17
C CYS A 43 20.34 26.74 -14.02
N LEU A 44 19.64 26.07 -13.13
CA LEU A 44 18.29 26.36 -12.72
C LEU A 44 18.31 26.90 -11.29
N ARG A 45 17.63 28.01 -11.00
CA ARG A 45 17.48 28.56 -9.66
C ARG A 45 16.02 28.52 -9.25
N TYR A 46 15.77 27.97 -8.06
CA TYR A 46 14.45 27.94 -7.45
C TYR A 46 14.57 27.93 -5.92
N ALA A 47 13.84 28.80 -5.24
CA ALA A 47 13.79 28.88 -3.77
C ALA A 47 15.20 28.83 -3.13
N ASP A 48 16.08 29.76 -3.50
CA ASP A 48 17.47 29.89 -3.01
C ASP A 48 18.42 28.70 -3.32
N LYS A 49 17.99 27.77 -4.17
CA LYS A 49 18.81 26.65 -4.60
C LYS A 49 19.27 26.82 -6.04
N GLU A 50 20.55 26.56 -6.25
CA GLU A 50 21.09 26.35 -7.58
C GLU A 50 21.09 24.85 -7.92
N ILE A 51 20.53 24.51 -9.07
CA ILE A 51 20.41 23.15 -9.59
C ILE A 51 21.17 23.12 -10.92
N ILE A 52 22.25 22.36 -10.95
CA ILE A 52 23.03 22.18 -12.18
C ILE A 52 22.48 20.98 -12.94
N LEU A 53 22.03 21.22 -14.17
CA LEU A 53 21.54 20.18 -15.06
C LEU A 53 22.69 19.36 -15.63
N GLY A 54 22.43 18.08 -15.85
CA GLY A 54 23.43 17.13 -16.32
C GLY A 54 22.81 15.74 -16.56
N PRO A 55 23.63 14.71 -16.80
CA PRO A 55 23.15 13.36 -17.15
C PRO A 55 22.24 12.70 -16.11
N LYS A 56 22.29 13.18 -14.85
CA LYS A 56 21.45 12.71 -13.73
C LYS A 56 20.49 13.78 -13.20
N THR A 57 20.38 14.92 -13.89
CA THR A 57 19.55 16.04 -13.40
C THR A 57 18.88 16.73 -14.58
N PHE A 58 17.58 16.49 -14.73
CA PHE A 58 16.79 17.01 -15.84
C PHE A 58 15.82 18.10 -15.40
N PHE A 59 15.49 18.98 -16.31
CA PHE A 59 14.44 19.97 -16.16
C PHE A 59 13.36 19.77 -17.22
N VAL A 60 12.10 19.87 -16.81
CA VAL A 60 10.94 19.69 -17.69
C VAL A 60 9.99 20.88 -17.53
N ASP A 61 9.63 21.53 -18.63
CA ASP A 61 8.58 22.53 -18.66
C ASP A 61 7.72 22.38 -19.92
N GLY A 62 6.44 22.10 -19.72
CA GLY A 62 5.46 21.93 -20.81
C GLY A 62 5.14 23.21 -21.60
N GLN A 63 5.60 24.37 -21.16
CA GLN A 63 5.48 25.62 -21.92
C GLN A 63 6.48 25.72 -23.06
N LEU A 64 7.59 24.99 -22.95
CA LEU A 64 8.67 25.06 -23.93
C LEU A 64 8.30 24.36 -25.23
N SER A 65 8.65 24.96 -26.35
CA SER A 65 8.52 24.35 -27.67
C SER A 65 9.66 23.34 -27.93
N ASP A 66 9.46 22.46 -28.91
CA ASP A 66 10.52 21.53 -29.35
C ASP A 66 11.80 22.25 -29.79
N ARG A 67 11.69 23.47 -30.33
CA ARG A 67 12.84 24.30 -30.73
C ARG A 67 13.65 24.80 -29.53
N GLU A 68 12.96 25.20 -28.45
CA GLU A 68 13.61 25.73 -27.24
C GLU A 68 14.37 24.66 -26.46
N VAL A 69 13.92 23.40 -26.51
CA VAL A 69 14.59 22.28 -25.84
C VAL A 69 15.64 21.57 -26.70
N ALA A 70 15.72 21.88 -28.01
CA ALA A 70 16.54 21.12 -28.95
C ALA A 70 18.05 21.17 -28.68
N ASP A 71 18.53 22.29 -28.13
CA ASP A 71 19.97 22.54 -27.92
C ASP A 71 20.48 22.08 -26.54
N ASN A 72 19.58 21.66 -25.63
CA ASN A 72 19.96 21.23 -24.30
C ASN A 72 19.45 19.81 -24.01
N PRO A 73 20.34 18.81 -23.94
CA PRO A 73 19.95 17.40 -23.75
C PRO A 73 19.38 17.09 -22.36
N TYR A 74 19.37 18.05 -21.44
CA TYR A 74 18.86 17.89 -20.07
C TYR A 74 17.58 18.69 -19.81
N VAL A 75 17.05 19.38 -20.86
CA VAL A 75 15.81 20.15 -20.80
C VAL A 75 14.78 19.53 -21.73
N PHE A 76 13.55 19.34 -21.23
CA PHE A 76 12.48 18.67 -21.94
C PHE A 76 11.18 19.46 -21.82
N ASN A 77 10.29 19.32 -22.79
CA ASN A 77 8.94 19.88 -22.75
C ASN A 77 7.84 18.84 -22.44
N SER A 78 8.24 17.60 -22.10
CA SER A 78 7.34 16.52 -21.75
C SER A 78 8.00 15.58 -20.77
N PHE A 79 7.27 15.13 -19.75
CA PHE A 79 7.75 14.13 -18.81
C PHE A 79 8.14 12.82 -19.51
N ASN A 80 7.34 12.38 -20.49
CA ASN A 80 7.60 11.15 -21.24
C ASN A 80 8.92 11.22 -22.04
N LYS A 81 9.23 12.39 -22.66
CA LYS A 81 10.51 12.59 -23.34
C LYS A 81 11.68 12.55 -22.36
N ALA A 82 11.55 13.16 -21.19
CA ALA A 82 12.56 13.07 -20.14
C ALA A 82 12.73 11.63 -19.64
N ALA A 83 11.62 10.93 -19.38
CA ALA A 83 11.63 9.56 -18.88
C ALA A 83 12.30 8.56 -19.81
N ALA A 84 12.22 8.77 -21.14
CA ALA A 84 12.90 7.97 -22.13
C ALA A 84 14.45 8.06 -22.03
N ASN A 85 14.96 9.08 -21.34
CA ASN A 85 16.39 9.33 -21.13
C ASN A 85 16.87 9.09 -19.69
N PHE A 86 15.99 8.58 -18.80
CA PHE A 86 16.39 8.26 -17.43
C PHE A 86 17.45 7.16 -17.41
N SER A 87 18.39 7.31 -16.53
CA SER A 87 19.43 6.32 -16.25
C SER A 87 19.43 5.98 -14.76
N ALA A 88 19.70 4.71 -14.43
CA ALA A 88 19.69 4.23 -13.06
C ALA A 88 20.49 5.14 -12.12
N GLY A 89 19.84 5.66 -11.08
CA GLY A 89 20.49 6.38 -10.00
C GLY A 89 21.04 5.45 -8.94
N THR A 90 21.66 6.03 -7.94
CA THR A 90 22.08 5.39 -6.69
C THR A 90 21.62 6.23 -5.51
N GLU A 91 21.70 5.71 -4.30
CA GLU A 91 21.36 6.48 -3.09
C GLU A 91 22.21 7.76 -2.97
N ALA A 92 23.49 7.68 -3.32
CA ALA A 92 24.41 8.82 -3.27
C ALA A 92 24.23 9.80 -4.45
N GLU A 93 23.85 9.29 -5.63
CA GLU A 93 23.66 10.06 -6.86
C GLU A 93 22.36 9.66 -7.55
N PRO A 94 21.19 10.13 -7.07
CA PRO A 94 19.91 9.79 -7.66
C PRO A 94 19.71 10.45 -9.04
N MET A 95 18.93 9.81 -9.90
CA MET A 95 18.38 10.43 -11.10
C MET A 95 17.31 11.43 -10.69
N LYS A 96 17.47 12.72 -10.99
CA LYS A 96 16.54 13.78 -10.61
C LYS A 96 15.86 14.37 -11.83
N VAL A 97 14.56 14.58 -11.72
CA VAL A 97 13.78 15.33 -12.70
C VAL A 97 12.99 16.41 -11.98
N TYR A 98 13.24 17.65 -12.36
CA TYR A 98 12.59 18.84 -11.84
C TYR A 98 11.52 19.30 -12.83
N LEU A 99 10.30 19.48 -12.35
CA LEU A 99 9.12 19.83 -13.14
C LEU A 99 8.68 21.25 -12.83
N ALA A 100 8.61 22.11 -13.82
CA ALA A 100 7.97 23.41 -13.70
C ALA A 100 6.46 23.28 -13.50
N PRO A 101 5.77 24.30 -12.97
CA PRO A 101 4.31 24.34 -12.94
C PRO A 101 3.70 24.13 -14.31
N TYR A 102 3.00 23.03 -14.51
CA TYR A 102 2.30 22.67 -15.76
C TYR A 102 1.43 21.41 -15.58
N VAL A 103 0.63 21.04 -16.57
CA VAL A 103 -0.06 19.76 -16.66
C VAL A 103 0.64 18.87 -17.68
N TYR A 104 1.27 17.80 -17.19
CA TYR A 104 2.00 16.82 -18.00
C TYR A 104 1.15 15.57 -18.21
N TRP A 105 0.60 15.41 -19.40
CA TRP A 105 -0.16 14.22 -19.76
C TRP A 105 0.78 13.03 -20.02
N ILE A 106 0.63 11.98 -19.22
CA ILE A 106 1.42 10.75 -19.34
C ILE A 106 0.93 9.88 -20.51
N ASP A 107 -0.39 9.93 -20.78
CA ASP A 107 -1.01 9.38 -21.97
C ASP A 107 -1.90 10.46 -22.57
N ASP A 108 -1.83 10.67 -23.89
CA ASP A 108 -2.59 11.69 -24.57
C ASP A 108 -4.10 11.46 -24.33
N PRO A 109 -4.78 12.39 -23.63
CA PRO A 109 -6.20 12.23 -23.31
C PRO A 109 -7.12 12.33 -24.54
N ASP A 110 -6.64 12.91 -25.65
CA ASP A 110 -7.38 13.12 -26.88
C ASP A 110 -7.13 12.03 -27.94
N ASP A 111 -6.13 11.17 -27.72
CA ASP A 111 -5.92 10.01 -28.59
C ASP A 111 -7.10 9.03 -28.48
N PRO A 112 -7.84 8.78 -29.58
CA PRO A 112 -8.98 7.87 -29.57
C PRO A 112 -8.59 6.39 -29.44
N ALA A 113 -7.32 6.05 -29.59
CA ALA A 113 -6.86 4.66 -29.54
C ALA A 113 -7.11 4.04 -28.15
N ILE A 114 -7.71 2.85 -28.15
CA ILE A 114 -7.94 2.08 -26.93
C ILE A 114 -6.61 1.44 -26.50
N ARG A 115 -6.23 1.65 -25.26
CA ARG A 115 -5.03 1.03 -24.69
C ARG A 115 -5.30 -0.42 -24.36
N VAL A 116 -4.39 -1.31 -24.80
CA VAL A 116 -4.46 -2.74 -24.57
C VAL A 116 -3.18 -3.17 -23.88
N GLY A 117 -3.32 -3.91 -22.79
CA GLY A 117 -2.18 -4.46 -22.07
C GLY A 117 -1.50 -5.59 -22.84
N LYS A 118 -0.24 -5.86 -22.53
CA LYS A 118 0.53 -6.96 -23.09
C LYS A 118 0.53 -8.15 -22.13
N ASP A 119 0.51 -9.36 -22.68
CA ASP A 119 0.64 -10.61 -21.92
C ASP A 119 -0.42 -10.78 -20.81
N GLY A 120 -1.66 -10.34 -21.08
CA GLY A 120 -2.78 -10.45 -20.14
C GLY A 120 -2.72 -9.48 -18.96
N ARG A 121 -1.77 -8.54 -18.95
CA ARG A 121 -1.70 -7.46 -17.95
C ARG A 121 -2.55 -6.27 -18.38
N GLU A 122 -2.90 -5.41 -17.43
CA GLU A 122 -3.53 -4.13 -17.72
C GLU A 122 -2.59 -3.19 -18.49
N PRO A 123 -3.12 -2.26 -19.29
CA PRO A 123 -2.31 -1.25 -19.93
C PRO A 123 -1.81 -0.19 -18.95
N PHE A 124 -0.57 0.23 -19.14
CA PHE A 124 0.05 1.33 -18.41
C PHE A 124 0.26 2.54 -19.30
N GLY A 125 0.13 3.74 -18.71
CA GLY A 125 0.50 4.98 -19.38
C GLY A 125 2.01 5.06 -19.60
N LEU A 126 2.78 4.84 -18.53
CA LEU A 126 4.25 4.84 -18.60
C LEU A 126 4.86 3.83 -17.63
N VAL A 127 5.68 2.95 -18.15
CA VAL A 127 6.53 2.04 -17.34
C VAL A 127 7.89 2.68 -17.14
N VAL A 128 8.27 2.94 -15.89
CA VAL A 128 9.53 3.60 -15.53
C VAL A 128 10.42 2.61 -14.77
N LYS A 129 11.55 2.24 -15.37
CA LYS A 129 12.56 1.33 -14.78
C LYS A 129 13.81 2.14 -14.41
N CYS A 130 13.74 2.85 -13.28
CA CYS A 130 14.82 3.72 -12.84
C CYS A 130 14.92 3.68 -11.30
N PRO A 131 15.87 2.93 -10.73
CA PRO A 131 16.13 2.98 -9.30
C PRO A 131 16.67 4.35 -8.91
N TYR A 132 16.36 4.77 -7.68
CA TYR A 132 16.71 6.07 -7.10
C TYR A 132 16.32 7.25 -8.01
N LEU A 133 15.08 7.22 -8.49
CA LEU A 133 14.47 8.32 -9.25
C LEU A 133 13.83 9.33 -8.30
N HIS A 134 14.17 10.59 -8.46
CA HIS A 134 13.54 11.70 -7.75
C HIS A 134 12.74 12.57 -8.73
N ILE A 135 11.42 12.62 -8.55
CA ILE A 135 10.48 13.45 -9.32
C ILE A 135 10.04 14.61 -8.44
N ILE A 136 10.43 15.84 -8.79
CA ILE A 136 10.30 16.99 -7.91
C ILE A 136 9.61 18.12 -8.65
N GLY A 137 8.46 18.57 -8.14
CA GLY A 137 7.79 19.79 -8.59
C GLY A 137 8.53 21.03 -8.11
N LEU A 138 8.64 22.03 -8.95
CA LEU A 138 9.22 23.34 -8.63
C LEU A 138 8.12 24.35 -8.27
N ASN A 139 7.27 23.94 -7.32
CA ASN A 139 6.26 24.79 -6.71
C ASN A 139 5.89 24.22 -5.34
N SER A 140 5.67 25.06 -4.34
CA SER A 140 5.25 24.64 -3.00
C SER A 140 3.78 24.18 -2.94
N HIS A 141 3.00 24.48 -3.98
CA HIS A 141 1.62 24.07 -4.15
C HIS A 141 1.54 22.88 -5.13
N PRO A 142 1.32 21.65 -4.64
CA PRO A 142 1.32 20.43 -5.47
C PRO A 142 0.36 20.49 -6.66
N GLU A 143 -0.75 21.21 -6.53
CA GLU A 143 -1.75 21.40 -7.59
C GLU A 143 -1.23 22.17 -8.81
N ASN A 144 -0.11 22.87 -8.68
CA ASN A 144 0.50 23.64 -9.74
C ASN A 144 1.43 22.81 -10.65
N THR A 145 1.83 21.61 -10.22
CA THR A 145 2.66 20.68 -11.03
C THR A 145 1.96 19.33 -11.11
N VAL A 146 1.34 19.02 -12.24
CA VAL A 146 0.42 17.89 -12.37
C VAL A 146 0.93 16.87 -13.37
N LEU A 147 1.18 15.64 -12.91
CA LEU A 147 1.33 14.45 -13.75
C LEU A 147 -0.07 13.83 -13.90
N ALA A 148 -0.59 13.82 -15.12
CA ALA A 148 -2.00 13.56 -15.39
C ALA A 148 -2.22 12.37 -16.32
N SER A 149 -3.32 11.65 -16.10
CA SER A 149 -3.94 10.71 -17.03
C SER A 149 -5.46 10.92 -17.04
N SER A 150 -6.14 10.39 -18.05
CA SER A 150 -7.60 10.44 -18.16
C SER A 150 -8.17 9.16 -18.78
N ARG A 151 -7.65 8.01 -18.35
CA ARG A 151 -8.15 6.71 -18.79
C ARG A 151 -8.47 5.83 -17.59
N GLY A 152 -9.45 4.94 -17.75
CA GLY A 152 -9.86 4.03 -16.71
C GLY A 152 -10.47 2.76 -17.29
N GLN A 153 -10.98 1.91 -16.44
CA GLN A 153 -11.63 0.65 -16.83
C GLN A 153 -12.70 0.89 -17.89
N THR A 154 -12.53 0.27 -19.06
CA THR A 154 -13.42 0.43 -20.23
C THR A 154 -13.53 1.87 -20.78
N GLN A 155 -12.75 2.80 -20.24
CA GLN A 155 -12.72 4.20 -20.65
C GLN A 155 -11.40 4.55 -21.32
N GLY A 156 -11.27 4.20 -22.60
CA GLY A 156 -10.05 4.34 -23.38
C GLY A 156 -9.00 3.26 -23.10
N ALA A 157 -9.39 2.18 -22.41
CA ALA A 157 -8.54 1.00 -22.14
C ALA A 157 -9.37 -0.29 -22.15
N VAL A 158 -8.74 -1.41 -22.44
CA VAL A 158 -9.29 -2.75 -22.22
C VAL A 158 -8.94 -3.18 -20.79
N GLY A 159 -9.96 -3.38 -19.96
CA GLY A 159 -9.78 -3.57 -18.52
C GLY A 159 -9.37 -2.27 -17.84
N ASN A 160 -8.69 -2.39 -16.71
CA ASN A 160 -8.19 -1.26 -15.93
C ASN A 160 -7.09 -0.50 -16.69
N PHE A 161 -6.80 0.71 -16.23
CA PHE A 161 -5.68 1.50 -16.71
C PHE A 161 -4.93 2.11 -15.53
N THR A 162 -3.62 1.93 -15.52
CA THR A 162 -2.73 2.53 -14.52
C THR A 162 -1.80 3.55 -15.18
N MET A 163 -1.74 4.76 -14.64
CA MET A 163 -0.94 5.83 -15.20
C MET A 163 0.56 5.49 -15.16
N PHE A 164 1.06 5.00 -14.02
CA PHE A 164 2.48 4.65 -13.85
C PHE A 164 2.69 3.23 -13.36
N ASP A 165 3.77 2.60 -13.84
CA ASP A 165 4.34 1.38 -13.31
C ASP A 165 5.84 1.60 -13.00
N PHE A 166 6.17 1.88 -11.72
CA PHE A 166 7.53 2.18 -11.28
C PHE A 166 8.29 0.93 -10.85
N TRP A 167 9.51 0.78 -11.33
CA TRP A 167 10.42 -0.32 -11.02
C TRP A 167 11.75 0.22 -10.50
N GLY A 168 12.12 -0.20 -9.28
CA GLY A 168 13.38 0.16 -8.63
C GLY A 168 13.17 0.77 -7.25
N ASP A 169 14.19 0.65 -6.42
CA ASP A 169 14.22 1.20 -5.07
C ASP A 169 14.49 2.71 -5.08
N GLY A 170 14.20 3.37 -3.97
CA GLY A 170 14.59 4.76 -3.73
C GLY A 170 13.80 5.80 -4.52
N LEU A 171 12.57 5.50 -4.96
CA LEU A 171 11.72 6.52 -5.60
C LEU A 171 11.34 7.61 -4.59
N LEU A 172 11.60 8.86 -4.96
CA LEU A 172 11.08 10.05 -4.30
C LEU A 172 10.14 10.80 -5.24
N VAL A 173 8.92 11.04 -4.80
CA VAL A 173 7.98 11.96 -5.46
C VAL A 173 7.70 13.11 -4.51
N LYS A 174 7.85 14.35 -4.99
CA LYS A 174 7.79 15.51 -4.11
C LYS A 174 7.17 16.74 -4.78
N ASP A 175 6.35 17.48 -3.99
CA ASP A 175 5.79 18.79 -4.35
C ASP A 175 5.02 18.79 -5.71
N LEU A 176 4.15 17.80 -5.92
CA LEU A 176 3.37 17.69 -7.16
C LEU A 176 2.08 16.89 -6.98
N THR A 177 1.22 16.92 -7.98
CA THR A 177 0.02 16.07 -8.09
C THR A 177 0.26 14.90 -9.04
N MET A 178 -0.08 13.70 -8.62
CA MET A 178 -0.26 12.52 -9.46
C MET A 178 -1.75 12.21 -9.56
N GLY A 179 -2.35 12.42 -10.73
CA GLY A 179 -3.80 12.30 -10.87
C GLY A 179 -4.27 11.53 -12.08
N ASN A 180 -5.23 10.62 -11.87
CA ASN A 180 -6.01 10.06 -12.96
C ASN A 180 -7.40 10.72 -12.99
N PHE A 181 -7.57 11.60 -13.96
CA PHE A 181 -8.75 12.45 -14.14
C PHE A 181 -9.82 11.82 -15.04
N CYS A 182 -9.90 10.50 -15.07
CA CYS A 182 -10.93 9.80 -15.83
C CYS A 182 -12.35 10.13 -15.30
N ASN A 183 -12.52 10.15 -13.97
CA ASN A 183 -13.82 10.32 -13.30
C ASN A 183 -13.84 11.51 -12.31
N VAL A 184 -12.88 12.41 -12.40
CA VAL A 184 -12.82 13.67 -11.66
C VAL A 184 -12.31 14.77 -12.58
N ASP A 185 -12.83 15.99 -12.42
CA ASP A 185 -12.39 17.13 -13.20
C ASP A 185 -10.96 17.53 -12.79
N LEU A 186 -10.12 17.85 -13.76
CA LEU A 186 -8.87 18.55 -13.53
C LEU A 186 -9.13 20.06 -13.59
N GLU A 187 -9.02 20.72 -12.47
CA GLU A 187 -9.09 22.19 -12.39
C GLU A 187 -7.68 22.72 -12.12
N TYR A 188 -7.07 23.32 -13.16
CA TYR A 188 -5.69 23.80 -13.06
C TYR A 188 -5.67 25.29 -12.70
N PRO A 189 -5.08 25.66 -11.54
CA PRO A 189 -5.27 27.01 -11.00
C PRO A 189 -4.53 28.11 -11.76
N LEU A 190 -3.34 27.83 -12.34
CA LEU A 190 -2.49 28.86 -12.94
C LEU A 190 -2.89 29.22 -14.38
N LYS A 191 -3.52 28.30 -15.09
CA LYS A 191 -3.89 28.49 -16.50
C LYS A 191 -5.11 27.67 -16.86
N LYS A 192 -6.27 28.31 -16.96
CA LYS A 192 -7.57 27.66 -17.14
C LYS A 192 -7.65 26.75 -18.37
N GLU A 193 -6.90 27.08 -19.42
CA GLU A 193 -6.85 26.32 -20.68
C GLU A 193 -6.22 24.93 -20.48
N LEU A 194 -5.47 24.71 -19.41
CA LEU A 194 -4.92 23.41 -19.04
C LEU A 194 -5.87 22.58 -18.18
N SER A 195 -7.00 23.15 -17.74
CA SER A 195 -8.07 22.41 -17.06
C SER A 195 -8.78 21.47 -18.03
N ARG A 196 -9.29 20.35 -17.52
CA ARG A 196 -9.98 19.36 -18.32
C ARG A 196 -11.15 18.74 -17.56
N LYS A 197 -12.28 18.60 -18.24
CA LYS A 197 -13.41 17.85 -17.72
C LYS A 197 -13.10 16.34 -17.71
N LYS A 198 -13.62 15.64 -16.70
CA LYS A 198 -13.54 14.19 -16.60
C LYS A 198 -14.07 13.50 -17.85
N ARG A 199 -13.49 12.36 -18.16
CA ARG A 199 -13.89 11.56 -19.33
C ARG A 199 -15.30 10.98 -19.15
N MET A 200 -15.66 10.60 -17.91
CA MET A 200 -16.95 10.01 -17.63
C MET A 200 -17.46 10.41 -16.24
N SER A 201 -18.79 10.41 -16.08
CA SER A 201 -19.45 10.80 -14.84
C SER A 201 -19.61 9.64 -13.86
N ALA A 202 -19.73 8.40 -14.35
CA ALA A 202 -19.78 7.23 -13.49
C ALA A 202 -18.40 6.96 -12.86
N ILE A 203 -18.39 6.42 -11.65
CA ILE A 203 -17.17 5.99 -11.00
C ILE A 203 -16.63 4.76 -11.75
N THR A 204 -15.38 4.83 -12.17
CA THR A 204 -14.67 3.75 -12.84
C THR A 204 -13.24 3.65 -12.30
N GLN A 205 -12.68 2.45 -12.34
CA GLN A 205 -11.31 2.21 -11.87
C GLN A 205 -10.32 2.99 -12.74
N ALA A 206 -9.59 3.88 -12.10
CA ALA A 206 -8.65 4.78 -12.75
C ALA A 206 -7.41 4.91 -11.87
N HIS A 207 -6.45 4.00 -12.05
CA HIS A 207 -5.31 3.85 -11.18
C HIS A 207 -4.26 4.93 -11.43
N VAL A 208 -3.57 5.35 -10.36
CA VAL A 208 -2.49 6.35 -10.45
C VAL A 208 -1.14 5.64 -10.63
N ALA A 209 -0.71 4.82 -9.68
CA ALA A 209 0.62 4.24 -9.77
C ALA A 209 0.77 2.91 -9.01
N TYR A 210 1.44 1.95 -9.64
CA TYR A 210 2.08 0.83 -8.96
C TYR A 210 3.57 1.10 -8.74
N CYS A 211 4.13 0.54 -7.68
CA CYS A 211 5.55 0.66 -7.37
C CYS A 211 6.11 -0.70 -6.93
N HIS A 212 7.21 -1.12 -7.55
CA HIS A 212 7.85 -2.42 -7.34
C HIS A 212 9.20 -2.29 -6.63
N GLY A 213 9.32 -1.31 -5.73
CA GLY A 213 10.57 -1.00 -5.05
C GLY A 213 10.45 -0.93 -3.53
N ASP A 214 11.58 -0.70 -2.92
CA ASP A 214 11.78 -0.45 -1.50
C ASP A 214 12.26 0.99 -1.27
N LYS A 215 12.14 1.55 -0.06
CA LYS A 215 12.57 2.91 0.30
C LYS A 215 11.88 4.01 -0.52
N ILE A 216 10.57 3.97 -0.56
CA ILE A 216 9.76 4.89 -1.35
C ILE A 216 9.28 6.05 -0.49
N VAL A 217 9.37 7.27 -1.01
CA VAL A 217 8.89 8.48 -0.32
C VAL A 217 7.99 9.28 -1.25
N ALA A 218 6.80 9.59 -0.77
CA ALA A 218 5.96 10.66 -1.31
C ALA A 218 5.91 11.79 -0.27
N ASP A 219 6.37 12.98 -0.63
CA ASP A 219 6.47 14.14 0.25
C ASP A 219 5.74 15.33 -0.38
N ASN A 220 4.67 15.80 0.28
CA ASN A 220 3.80 16.86 -0.23
C ASN A 220 3.25 16.54 -1.64
N VAL A 221 2.62 15.36 -1.77
CA VAL A 221 2.05 14.87 -3.04
C VAL A 221 0.53 14.78 -2.93
N HIS A 222 -0.18 15.30 -3.95
CA HIS A 222 -1.60 15.06 -4.11
C HIS A 222 -1.82 13.83 -4.98
N PHE A 223 -2.51 12.82 -4.45
CA PHE A 223 -2.96 11.65 -5.20
C PHE A 223 -4.46 11.80 -5.48
N ILE A 224 -4.83 11.88 -6.75
CA ILE A 224 -6.20 12.19 -7.18
C ILE A 224 -6.74 11.08 -8.09
N SER A 225 -7.78 10.43 -7.64
CA SER A 225 -8.70 9.59 -8.41
C SER A 225 -9.90 9.25 -7.55
N ARG A 226 -10.97 8.69 -8.13
CA ARG A 226 -12.16 8.35 -7.35
C ARG A 226 -12.23 6.87 -6.99
N LEU A 227 -11.80 5.95 -7.85
CA LEU A 227 -11.91 4.51 -7.58
C LEU A 227 -10.58 3.80 -7.86
N ASN A 228 -10.14 2.98 -6.92
CA ASN A 228 -8.92 2.18 -6.99
C ASN A 228 -7.69 3.03 -7.36
N MET A 229 -7.50 4.13 -6.64
CA MET A 229 -6.43 5.09 -6.92
C MET A 229 -5.05 4.45 -6.92
N ASN A 230 -4.77 3.53 -6.00
CA ASN A 230 -3.51 2.79 -5.89
C ASN A 230 -2.28 3.72 -5.83
N PRO A 231 -2.14 4.60 -4.81
CA PRO A 231 -1.02 5.52 -4.72
C PRO A 231 0.28 4.77 -4.40
N LEU A 232 1.10 4.51 -5.41
CA LEU A 232 2.36 3.75 -5.32
C LEU A 232 2.17 2.36 -4.68
N ASN A 233 1.05 1.70 -5.00
CA ASN A 233 0.70 0.41 -4.44
C ASN A 233 1.77 -0.64 -4.76
N GLY A 234 2.11 -1.44 -3.76
CA GLY A 234 3.05 -2.54 -3.84
C GLY A 234 4.49 -2.19 -3.43
N ALA A 235 4.75 -0.94 -3.03
CA ALA A 235 6.01 -0.58 -2.40
C ALA A 235 6.24 -1.39 -1.11
N LYS A 236 7.48 -1.83 -0.88
CA LYS A 236 7.83 -2.64 0.28
C LYS A 236 7.85 -1.80 1.56
N ARG A 237 8.64 -0.71 1.58
CA ARG A 237 8.64 0.31 2.62
C ARG A 237 8.32 1.64 1.96
N ILE A 238 7.26 2.29 2.44
CA ILE A 238 6.80 3.55 1.88
C ILE A 238 6.40 4.53 2.98
N LEU A 239 6.83 5.77 2.81
CA LEU A 239 6.42 6.92 3.59
C LEU A 239 5.58 7.86 2.73
N PHE A 240 4.38 8.16 3.16
CA PHE A 240 3.57 9.27 2.70
C PHE A 240 3.67 10.39 3.74
N ASN A 241 4.32 11.48 3.40
CA ASN A 241 4.53 12.62 4.28
C ASN A 241 3.80 13.84 3.71
N LYS A 242 2.89 14.44 4.49
CA LYS A 242 2.11 15.62 4.09
C LYS A 242 1.36 15.45 2.76
N CYS A 243 0.94 14.23 2.47
CA CYS A 243 0.22 13.94 1.24
C CYS A 243 -1.27 14.23 1.37
N HIS A 244 -1.88 14.63 0.26
CA HIS A 244 -3.33 14.71 0.10
C HIS A 244 -3.82 13.55 -0.77
N MET A 245 -4.88 12.86 -0.34
CA MET A 245 -5.44 11.70 -1.04
C MET A 245 -6.95 11.82 -1.19
N GLU A 246 -7.43 11.60 -2.40
CA GLU A 246 -8.87 11.53 -2.68
C GLU A 246 -9.24 10.12 -3.13
N SER A 247 -10.11 9.45 -2.38
CA SER A 247 -10.44 8.05 -2.64
C SER A 247 -11.93 7.74 -2.49
N THR A 248 -12.37 6.66 -3.16
CA THR A 248 -13.69 6.05 -2.96
C THR A 248 -13.51 4.70 -2.27
N ASP A 249 -13.73 3.58 -2.94
CA ASP A 249 -13.53 2.23 -2.42
C ASP A 249 -12.22 1.64 -2.95
N ASP A 250 -11.59 0.75 -2.16
CA ASP A 250 -10.43 -0.07 -2.52
C ASP A 250 -9.26 0.74 -3.14
N ALA A 251 -9.16 2.02 -2.79
CA ALA A 251 -8.35 2.98 -3.51
C ALA A 251 -6.96 3.17 -2.93
N LEU A 252 -6.74 2.82 -1.67
CA LEU A 252 -5.50 3.13 -0.95
C LEU A 252 -4.62 1.90 -0.78
N THR A 253 -3.31 2.14 -0.69
CA THR A 253 -2.30 1.12 -0.42
C THR A 253 -2.44 0.63 1.01
N GLY A 254 -2.68 -0.66 1.19
CA GLY A 254 -2.90 -1.31 2.49
C GLY A 254 -1.67 -1.47 3.36
N THR A 255 -0.53 -0.91 2.95
CA THR A 255 0.73 -0.84 3.68
C THR A 255 1.23 0.59 3.69
N GLY A 256 2.21 0.89 4.52
CA GLY A 256 2.86 2.19 4.53
C GLY A 256 2.65 2.97 5.82
N VAL A 257 3.48 4.00 5.96
CA VAL A 257 3.43 4.98 7.04
C VAL A 257 2.91 6.29 6.44
N TYR A 258 1.78 6.77 6.96
CA TYR A 258 1.15 8.03 6.60
C TYR A 258 1.39 9.03 7.71
N LEU A 259 2.12 10.10 7.43
CA LEU A 259 2.46 11.15 8.40
C LEU A 259 1.94 12.50 7.90
N ASP A 260 1.22 13.23 8.76
CA ASP A 260 0.66 14.56 8.47
C ASP A 260 -0.18 14.60 7.18
N CYS A 261 -0.84 13.48 6.82
CA CYS A 261 -1.60 13.35 5.59
C CYS A 261 -3.06 13.80 5.76
N THR A 262 -3.65 14.29 4.66
CA THR A 262 -5.07 14.60 4.56
C THR A 262 -5.73 13.62 3.58
N LEU A 263 -6.72 12.87 4.06
CA LEU A 263 -7.42 11.86 3.27
C LEU A 263 -8.91 12.20 3.15
N HIS A 264 -9.40 12.34 1.94
CA HIS A 264 -10.80 12.60 1.63
C HIS A 264 -11.46 11.30 1.18
N PHE A 265 -12.35 10.76 1.99
CA PHE A 265 -13.07 9.52 1.75
C PHE A 265 -14.40 9.79 1.06
N TYR A 266 -14.46 9.54 -0.24
CA TYR A 266 -15.67 9.63 -1.05
C TYR A 266 -16.49 8.32 -1.07
N GLY A 267 -16.01 7.29 -0.39
CA GLY A 267 -16.68 6.01 -0.16
C GLY A 267 -16.34 5.42 1.21
N GLN A 268 -17.12 4.44 1.63
CA GLN A 268 -17.09 3.90 2.98
C GLN A 268 -15.84 3.09 3.32
N LYS A 269 -15.13 2.53 2.32
CA LYS A 269 -14.09 1.51 2.49
C LYS A 269 -12.87 1.82 1.62
N PRO A 270 -12.04 2.82 2.00
CA PRO A 270 -10.94 3.29 1.15
C PRO A 270 -9.83 2.26 0.94
N PHE A 271 -9.71 1.24 1.79
CA PHE A 271 -8.76 0.14 1.61
C PHE A 271 -9.49 -1.16 1.28
N TRP A 272 -8.94 -1.96 0.37
CA TRP A 272 -9.34 -3.35 0.23
C TRP A 272 -9.05 -4.12 1.52
N ARG A 273 -7.80 -4.14 1.94
CA ARG A 273 -7.31 -4.67 3.21
C ARG A 273 -5.95 -4.03 3.52
N SER A 274 -5.54 -4.02 4.77
CA SER A 274 -4.13 -3.82 5.09
C SER A 274 -3.36 -5.13 4.96
N ASP A 275 -2.06 -5.05 4.83
CA ASP A 275 -1.14 -6.18 4.99
C ASP A 275 -1.12 -6.61 6.48
N MET A 276 -0.65 -7.82 6.78
CA MET A 276 -0.53 -8.31 8.16
C MET A 276 0.48 -7.51 9.01
N GLY A 277 1.38 -6.74 8.38
CA GLY A 277 2.22 -5.74 9.05
C GLY A 277 1.49 -4.45 9.40
N GLY A 278 0.27 -4.28 8.91
CA GLY A 278 -0.58 -3.11 9.12
C GLY A 278 -0.20 -1.89 8.28
N ALA A 279 -1.11 -0.90 8.25
CA ALA A 279 -0.82 0.46 7.83
C ALA A 279 -0.83 1.37 9.06
N VAL A 280 0.01 2.40 9.07
CA VAL A 280 0.21 3.29 10.22
C VAL A 280 -0.12 4.72 9.83
N PHE A 281 -1.03 5.35 10.58
CA PHE A 281 -1.42 6.74 10.40
C PHE A 281 -0.99 7.57 11.62
N LEU A 282 -0.21 8.60 11.37
CA LEU A 282 0.36 9.49 12.37
C LEU A 282 -0.05 10.93 12.04
N ASN A 283 -0.79 11.56 12.96
CA ASN A 283 -1.24 12.95 12.83
C ASN A 283 -2.01 13.26 11.52
N CYS A 284 -2.86 12.34 11.08
CA CYS A 284 -3.61 12.48 9.83
C CYS A 284 -5.02 13.06 10.08
N ASP A 285 -5.55 13.72 9.05
CA ASP A 285 -6.93 14.20 8.98
C ASP A 285 -7.73 13.38 7.96
N PHE A 286 -8.85 12.82 8.38
CA PHE A 286 -9.76 12.03 7.57
C PHE A 286 -11.06 12.79 7.37
N TYR A 287 -11.38 13.17 6.14
CA TYR A 287 -12.60 13.86 5.77
C TYR A 287 -13.60 12.87 5.18
N VAL A 288 -14.74 12.68 5.85
CA VAL A 288 -15.84 11.84 5.34
C VAL A 288 -16.66 12.68 4.35
N CYS A 289 -16.54 12.34 3.06
CA CYS A 289 -17.12 13.10 1.94
C CYS A 289 -18.30 12.40 1.27
N HIS A 290 -18.78 11.29 1.81
CA HIS A 290 -19.97 10.56 1.34
C HIS A 290 -21.18 10.76 2.28
N GLU A 291 -22.35 10.30 1.86
CA GLU A 291 -23.62 10.49 2.57
C GLU A 291 -24.00 9.36 3.53
N GLU A 292 -23.25 8.25 3.51
CA GLU A 292 -23.50 7.09 4.36
C GLU A 292 -23.21 7.39 5.84
N ASP A 293 -23.89 6.67 6.74
CA ASP A 293 -23.75 6.81 8.19
C ASP A 293 -22.57 6.03 8.80
N ARG A 294 -21.85 5.27 7.98
CA ARG A 294 -20.71 4.45 8.39
C ARG A 294 -19.48 4.70 7.53
N GLN A 295 -18.33 4.79 8.19
CA GLN A 295 -17.02 4.84 7.58
C GLN A 295 -16.17 3.70 8.12
N TYR A 296 -15.66 2.86 7.26
CA TYR A 296 -14.67 1.85 7.59
C TYR A 296 -13.32 2.20 6.96
N PHE A 297 -12.23 1.66 7.49
CA PHE A 297 -10.95 1.73 6.79
C PHE A 297 -10.86 0.66 5.71
N CYS A 298 -11.11 -0.58 6.08
CA CYS A 298 -10.95 -1.72 5.18
C CYS A 298 -12.30 -2.35 4.80
N LYS A 299 -12.38 -2.84 3.58
CA LYS A 299 -13.46 -3.72 3.14
C LYS A 299 -13.32 -5.12 3.75
N SER A 300 -12.10 -5.64 3.75
CA SER A 300 -11.74 -6.91 4.37
C SER A 300 -10.91 -6.68 5.63
N VAL A 301 -10.47 -7.76 6.28
CA VAL A 301 -9.72 -7.70 7.54
C VAL A 301 -8.27 -7.27 7.31
N GLY A 302 -7.75 -6.45 8.22
CA GLY A 302 -6.34 -6.07 8.24
C GLY A 302 -6.02 -5.16 9.45
N PRO A 303 -4.89 -5.37 10.14
CA PRO A 303 -4.46 -4.56 11.27
C PRO A 303 -4.13 -3.13 10.83
N LEU A 304 -4.43 -2.17 11.69
CA LEU A 304 -4.17 -0.74 11.49
C LEU A 304 -3.69 -0.13 12.79
N SER A 305 -2.86 0.91 12.70
CA SER A 305 -2.45 1.73 13.83
C SER A 305 -2.71 3.20 13.52
N ILE A 306 -3.49 3.87 14.39
CA ILE A 306 -3.94 5.26 14.20
C ILE A 306 -3.59 6.06 15.44
N VAL A 307 -2.74 7.07 15.28
CA VAL A 307 -2.17 7.86 16.37
C VAL A 307 -2.33 9.35 16.08
N ASP A 308 -2.90 10.11 17.03
CA ASP A 308 -3.13 11.56 16.94
C ASP A 308 -3.94 11.99 15.70
N CYS A 309 -4.88 11.16 15.24
CA CYS A 309 -5.65 11.41 14.02
C CYS A 309 -7.05 11.98 14.29
N ARG A 310 -7.60 12.65 13.28
CA ARG A 310 -8.86 13.37 13.39
C ARG A 310 -9.80 13.01 12.23
N TYR A 311 -11.03 12.66 12.58
CA TYR A 311 -12.12 12.54 11.62
C TYR A 311 -12.92 13.84 11.57
N HIS A 312 -13.25 14.25 10.37
CA HIS A 312 -14.11 15.38 10.07
C HIS A 312 -15.31 14.89 9.27
N SER A 313 -16.50 15.05 9.82
CA SER A 313 -17.75 14.68 9.17
C SER A 313 -18.81 15.74 9.39
N LYS A 314 -19.56 16.07 8.33
CA LYS A 314 -20.69 16.99 8.41
C LYS A 314 -21.92 16.37 9.08
N LYS A 315 -21.99 15.04 9.12
CA LYS A 315 -23.09 14.27 9.71
C LYS A 315 -22.55 13.37 10.81
N PRO A 316 -23.40 12.90 11.72
CA PRO A 316 -23.03 11.79 12.57
C PRO A 316 -22.59 10.58 11.74
N VAL A 317 -21.44 10.04 12.06
CA VAL A 317 -20.89 8.86 11.37
C VAL A 317 -20.33 7.90 12.40
N TYR A 318 -20.59 6.60 12.17
CA TYR A 318 -19.89 5.55 12.90
C TYR A 318 -18.58 5.25 12.15
N ALA A 319 -17.44 5.30 12.86
CA ALA A 319 -16.16 4.87 12.30
C ALA A 319 -15.76 3.48 12.84
N GLY A 320 -15.49 2.56 11.93
CA GLY A 320 -15.07 1.19 12.22
C GLY A 320 -13.80 0.80 11.49
N TRP A 321 -13.17 -0.31 11.92
CA TRP A 321 -11.92 -0.80 11.33
C TRP A 321 -12.14 -1.48 9.98
N THR A 322 -13.12 -2.36 9.92
CA THR A 322 -13.45 -3.12 8.71
C THR A 322 -14.95 -3.37 8.65
N HIS A 323 -15.44 -3.58 7.44
CA HIS A 323 -16.87 -3.89 7.21
C HIS A 323 -17.28 -5.21 7.87
N ASP A 324 -16.42 -6.23 7.78
CA ASP A 324 -16.67 -7.57 8.35
C ASP A 324 -15.57 -7.91 9.38
N PRO A 325 -15.66 -7.39 10.62
CA PRO A 325 -14.63 -7.62 11.63
C PRO A 325 -14.63 -9.07 12.12
N THR A 326 -13.45 -9.64 12.24
CA THR A 326 -13.20 -10.95 12.84
C THR A 326 -12.75 -10.82 14.29
N ASP A 327 -12.97 -11.85 15.10
CA ASP A 327 -12.65 -11.80 16.53
C ASP A 327 -11.13 -11.86 16.82
N TRP A 328 -10.33 -12.32 15.87
CA TRP A 328 -8.87 -12.32 15.99
C TRP A 328 -8.21 -10.96 15.70
N LEU A 329 -8.91 -10.06 14.98
CA LEU A 329 -8.34 -8.77 14.57
C LEU A 329 -8.05 -7.88 15.80
N ARG A 330 -6.88 -7.25 15.79
CA ARG A 330 -6.51 -6.16 16.71
C ARG A 330 -5.99 -4.98 15.91
N CYS A 331 -6.59 -3.82 16.15
CA CYS A 331 -6.17 -2.55 15.63
C CYS A 331 -5.87 -1.60 16.78
N TYR A 332 -4.98 -0.65 16.57
CA TYR A 332 -4.41 0.18 17.62
C TYR A 332 -4.80 1.63 17.43
N GLN A 333 -5.20 2.30 18.50
CA GLN A 333 -5.47 3.72 18.45
C GLN A 333 -4.91 4.47 19.67
N TYR A 334 -4.57 5.74 19.43
CA TYR A 334 -4.25 6.69 20.46
C TYR A 334 -4.72 8.08 20.05
N ASN A 335 -5.37 8.84 20.97
CA ASN A 335 -5.80 10.22 20.78
C ASN A 335 -6.53 10.46 19.45
N VAL A 336 -7.49 9.59 19.13
CA VAL A 336 -8.36 9.75 17.95
C VAL A 336 -9.53 10.65 18.30
N LYS A 337 -9.89 11.57 17.38
CA LYS A 337 -11.01 12.50 17.56
C LYS A 337 -11.96 12.43 16.36
N LEU A 338 -13.25 12.60 16.64
CA LEU A 338 -14.29 12.85 15.64
C LEU A 338 -14.90 14.22 15.88
N ASN A 339 -14.76 15.15 14.94
CA ASN A 339 -15.20 16.53 15.05
C ASN A 339 -14.73 17.21 16.36
N GLY A 340 -13.46 16.96 16.72
CA GLY A 340 -12.82 17.52 17.93
C GLY A 340 -13.12 16.80 19.24
N GLN A 341 -14.05 15.82 19.27
CA GLN A 341 -14.35 15.02 20.44
C GLN A 341 -13.58 13.69 20.45
N PRO A 342 -13.10 13.21 21.61
CA PRO A 342 -12.49 11.88 21.72
C PRO A 342 -13.39 10.81 21.13
N TYR A 343 -12.80 9.87 20.37
CA TYR A 343 -13.55 8.84 19.67
C TYR A 343 -12.84 7.48 19.73
N VAL A 344 -13.62 6.42 19.89
CA VAL A 344 -13.14 5.03 19.82
C VAL A 344 -13.65 4.39 18.53
N ILE A 345 -12.71 4.02 17.65
CA ILE A 345 -13.02 3.34 16.39
C ILE A 345 -13.51 1.93 16.70
N GLY A 346 -14.56 1.46 16.02
CA GLY A 346 -15.05 0.10 16.18
C GLY A 346 -15.72 -0.16 17.55
N ALA A 347 -16.42 0.84 18.11
CA ALA A 347 -17.03 0.75 19.44
C ALA A 347 -18.07 -0.38 19.60
N ASP A 348 -18.64 -0.88 18.52
CA ASP A 348 -19.55 -2.04 18.51
C ASP A 348 -18.81 -3.41 18.62
N LYS A 349 -17.50 -3.42 18.40
CA LYS A 349 -16.60 -4.57 18.52
C LYS A 349 -15.35 -4.19 19.34
N PRO A 350 -15.51 -3.87 20.64
CA PRO A 350 -14.46 -3.24 21.45
C PRO A 350 -13.18 -4.06 21.56
N TYR A 351 -13.25 -5.38 21.45
CA TYR A 351 -12.06 -6.25 21.48
C TYR A 351 -11.19 -6.13 20.21
N ASN A 352 -11.71 -5.59 19.12
CA ASN A 352 -10.88 -5.28 17.95
C ASN A 352 -10.01 -4.02 18.14
N THR A 353 -10.29 -3.21 19.17
CA THR A 353 -9.63 -1.93 19.41
C THR A 353 -8.74 -1.99 20.65
N VAL A 354 -7.45 -1.76 20.46
CA VAL A 354 -6.48 -1.57 21.54
C VAL A 354 -6.21 -0.09 21.70
N CYS A 355 -6.68 0.49 22.80
CA CYS A 355 -6.38 1.88 23.17
C CYS A 355 -5.01 1.93 23.84
N MET A 356 -4.08 2.74 23.31
CA MET A 356 -2.67 2.75 23.73
C MET A 356 -2.35 3.80 24.81
N ASP A 357 -3.36 4.39 25.45
CA ASP A 357 -3.18 5.55 26.37
C ASP A 357 -2.19 5.31 27.52
N GLN A 358 -2.11 4.09 28.02
CA GLN A 358 -1.22 3.72 29.13
C GLN A 358 -0.22 2.63 28.73
N LEU A 359 -0.11 2.32 27.44
CA LEU A 359 0.72 1.22 26.95
C LEU A 359 2.08 1.73 26.44
N ASN A 360 3.13 1.02 26.80
CA ASN A 360 4.45 1.27 26.21
C ASN A 360 4.46 1.08 24.68
N GLN A 361 3.52 0.29 24.15
CA GLN A 361 3.33 0.10 22.71
C GLN A 361 3.22 1.40 21.93
N LEU A 362 2.65 2.44 22.52
CA LEU A 362 2.58 3.77 21.93
C LEU A 362 3.95 4.30 21.48
N LYS A 363 5.02 3.93 22.18
CA LYS A 363 6.40 4.38 21.88
C LYS A 363 6.95 3.83 20.56
N ALA A 364 6.35 2.77 20.03
CA ALA A 364 6.66 2.29 18.68
C ALA A 364 6.29 3.30 17.59
N PHE A 365 5.34 4.20 17.88
CA PHE A 365 4.73 5.16 16.93
C PHE A 365 5.02 6.62 17.31
N ARG A 366 5.02 6.94 18.61
CA ARG A 366 5.02 8.30 19.12
C ARG A 366 5.87 8.42 20.39
N LEU A 367 6.78 9.37 20.37
CA LEU A 367 7.63 9.74 21.49
C LEU A 367 7.38 11.21 21.86
N GLU A 368 7.91 11.63 23.01
CA GLU A 368 7.85 13.01 23.46
C GLU A 368 9.24 13.50 23.86
N GLU A 369 9.58 14.69 23.41
CA GLU A 369 10.80 15.39 23.74
C GLU A 369 10.49 16.87 24.02
N ASN A 370 10.73 17.34 25.26
CA ASN A 370 10.50 18.74 25.64
C ASN A 370 9.08 19.24 25.27
N GLU A 371 8.05 18.45 25.56
CA GLU A 371 6.63 18.72 25.22
C GLU A 371 6.31 18.66 23.69
N GLU A 372 7.29 18.40 22.85
CA GLU A 372 7.09 18.17 21.42
C GLU A 372 6.85 16.68 21.12
N VAL A 373 5.97 16.41 20.17
CA VAL A 373 5.73 15.07 19.65
C VAL A 373 6.79 14.72 18.61
N VAL A 374 7.40 13.55 18.75
CA VAL A 374 8.31 12.95 17.78
C VAL A 374 7.67 11.65 17.27
N TYR A 375 7.19 11.64 16.04
CA TYR A 375 6.68 10.41 15.45
C TYR A 375 7.84 9.48 15.11
N ASN A 376 7.78 8.25 15.61
CA ASN A 376 8.88 7.27 15.55
C ASN A 376 8.95 6.55 14.18
N THR A 377 8.98 7.35 13.11
CA THR A 377 9.05 6.84 11.74
C THR A 377 10.33 6.04 11.49
N TYR A 378 11.41 6.33 12.23
CA TYR A 378 12.63 5.52 12.15
C TYR A 378 12.39 4.08 12.58
N ASN A 379 11.74 3.84 13.74
CA ASN A 379 11.37 2.49 14.16
C ASN A 379 10.56 1.73 13.12
N LEU A 380 9.62 2.43 12.46
CA LEU A 380 8.72 1.84 11.48
C LEU A 380 9.41 1.51 10.15
N LEU A 381 10.33 2.36 9.69
CA LEU A 381 10.87 2.32 8.33
C LEU A 381 12.31 1.81 8.22
N ARG A 382 13.07 1.79 9.32
CA ARG A 382 14.52 1.51 9.29
C ARG A 382 14.92 0.18 8.62
N GLY A 383 14.05 -0.82 8.58
CA GLY A 383 14.41 -2.15 8.10
C GLY A 383 15.63 -2.73 8.82
N GLU A 384 16.52 -3.37 8.08
CA GLU A 384 17.83 -3.82 8.55
C GLU A 384 19.00 -2.95 8.01
N ASP A 385 18.67 -1.95 7.20
CA ASP A 385 19.60 -1.05 6.52
C ASP A 385 19.58 0.39 7.05
N ASP A 386 18.94 0.61 8.18
CA ASP A 386 18.87 1.89 8.89
C ASP A 386 18.25 3.04 8.07
N TRP A 387 17.33 2.74 7.15
CA TRP A 387 16.69 3.76 6.33
C TRP A 387 15.86 4.74 7.17
N ASP A 388 16.22 6.01 7.11
CA ASP A 388 15.62 7.11 7.89
C ASP A 388 15.33 8.31 6.99
N PRO A 389 14.22 8.29 6.22
CA PRO A 389 13.91 9.34 5.26
C PRO A 389 13.65 10.72 5.90
N LEU A 390 13.22 10.76 7.16
CA LEU A 390 12.94 12.00 7.89
C LEU A 390 14.06 12.43 8.86
N ARG A 391 15.15 11.65 8.94
CA ARG A 391 16.31 11.94 9.81
C ARG A 391 15.96 12.11 11.28
N VAL A 392 15.04 11.26 11.79
CA VAL A 392 14.62 11.28 13.20
C VAL A 392 15.41 10.32 14.09
N LYS A 393 16.29 9.49 13.53
CA LYS A 393 17.07 8.46 14.22
C LYS A 393 17.76 8.99 15.49
N ASP A 394 18.49 10.09 15.38
CA ASP A 394 19.26 10.63 16.50
C ASP A 394 18.36 11.13 17.65
N ARG A 395 17.22 11.73 17.31
CA ARG A 395 16.20 12.12 18.32
C ARG A 395 15.62 10.89 19.01
N VAL A 396 15.26 9.85 18.27
CA VAL A 396 14.72 8.59 18.82
C VAL A 396 15.72 7.94 19.77
N ILE A 397 17.02 7.89 19.39
CA ILE A 397 18.09 7.36 20.22
C ILE A 397 18.27 8.22 21.50
N ALA A 398 18.27 9.54 21.39
CA ALA A 398 18.42 10.46 22.52
C ALA A 398 17.30 10.28 23.55
N ILE A 399 16.03 10.22 23.06
CA ILE A 399 14.86 9.96 23.90
C ILE A 399 14.98 8.57 24.58
N GLY A 400 15.36 7.55 23.83
CA GLY A 400 15.55 6.20 24.36
C GLY A 400 16.62 6.14 25.46
N LYS A 401 17.75 6.83 25.28
CA LYS A 401 18.78 6.95 26.32
C LYS A 401 18.29 7.63 27.58
N ARG A 402 17.53 8.71 27.45
CA ARG A 402 16.89 9.41 28.58
C ARG A 402 15.95 8.48 29.37
N ASP A 403 15.17 7.70 28.66
CA ASP A 403 14.13 6.83 29.23
C ASP A 403 14.66 5.44 29.63
N GLY A 404 15.95 5.12 29.34
CA GLY A 404 16.58 3.83 29.62
C GLY A 404 16.02 2.68 28.75
N ARG A 405 15.54 2.98 27.54
CA ARG A 405 14.93 2.02 26.60
C ARG A 405 15.42 2.21 25.16
N ASP A 406 15.41 1.12 24.38
CA ASP A 406 15.65 1.20 22.93
C ASP A 406 14.33 1.34 22.17
N TYR A 407 14.05 2.55 21.68
CA TYR A 407 12.87 2.84 20.85
C TYR A 407 13.11 2.66 19.35
N THR A 408 14.29 2.19 18.95
CA THR A 408 14.64 2.00 17.52
C THR A 408 14.23 0.63 16.99
N ARG A 409 13.83 -0.30 17.87
CA ARG A 409 13.47 -1.69 17.54
C ARG A 409 12.21 -2.16 18.26
N MET A 410 11.27 -1.27 18.47
CA MET A 410 10.01 -1.63 19.09
C MET A 410 9.13 -2.43 18.13
N PRO A 411 8.47 -3.47 18.61
CA PRO A 411 7.51 -4.22 17.82
C PRO A 411 6.29 -3.34 17.49
N SER A 412 5.68 -3.57 16.33
CA SER A 412 4.45 -2.89 15.91
C SER A 412 3.35 -3.86 15.50
N CYS A 413 3.66 -5.15 15.43
CA CYS A 413 2.72 -6.18 15.02
C CYS A 413 2.99 -7.49 15.77
N LEU A 414 1.92 -8.17 16.15
CA LEU A 414 1.90 -9.54 16.65
C LEU A 414 0.94 -10.34 15.77
N SER A 415 1.37 -11.51 15.32
CA SER A 415 0.53 -12.46 14.60
C SER A 415 0.52 -13.80 15.28
N VAL A 416 -0.57 -14.54 15.15
CA VAL A 416 -0.72 -15.92 15.65
C VAL A 416 -1.16 -16.83 14.52
N GLU A 417 -0.62 -18.02 14.48
CA GLU A 417 -1.01 -19.08 13.56
C GLU A 417 -1.48 -20.33 14.32
N PRO A 418 -2.58 -20.97 13.89
CA PRO A 418 -3.56 -20.49 12.91
C PRO A 418 -4.41 -19.34 13.47
N LEU A 419 -4.95 -18.49 12.59
CA LEU A 419 -5.89 -17.42 12.99
C LEU A 419 -7.26 -17.97 13.42
N THR A 420 -7.64 -19.14 12.91
CA THR A 420 -8.87 -19.85 13.31
C THR A 420 -8.54 -21.31 13.51
N ALA A 421 -9.13 -21.95 14.52
CA ALA A 421 -8.98 -23.36 14.79
C ALA A 421 -10.26 -23.97 15.37
N SER A 422 -10.40 -25.28 15.21
CA SER A 422 -11.49 -26.04 15.78
C SER A 422 -10.94 -27.30 16.45
N ILE A 423 -11.30 -27.52 17.69
CA ILE A 423 -10.93 -28.71 18.46
C ILE A 423 -12.16 -29.33 19.10
N GLN A 424 -12.08 -30.63 19.35
CA GLN A 424 -13.13 -31.34 20.07
C GLN A 424 -12.78 -31.52 21.54
N THR A 425 -13.78 -31.61 22.39
CA THR A 425 -13.63 -31.99 23.79
C THR A 425 -12.97 -33.39 23.93
N GLY A 426 -12.45 -33.72 25.11
CA GLY A 426 -11.79 -35.01 25.36
C GLY A 426 -10.29 -35.02 25.07
N GLY A 427 -9.58 -33.92 25.34
CA GLY A 427 -8.12 -33.83 25.27
C GLY A 427 -7.57 -33.60 23.86
N ARG A 428 -8.41 -33.15 22.92
CA ARG A 428 -7.90 -32.71 21.59
C ARG A 428 -7.22 -31.37 21.71
N THR A 429 -6.18 -31.19 20.92
CA THR A 429 -5.29 -30.04 21.03
C THR A 429 -5.09 -29.33 19.70
N VAL A 430 -4.77 -28.04 19.78
CA VAL A 430 -4.22 -27.24 18.68
C VAL A 430 -2.96 -26.53 19.16
N ARG A 431 -1.94 -26.44 18.30
CA ARG A 431 -0.73 -25.66 18.55
C ARG A 431 -0.92 -24.28 17.94
N LEU A 432 -0.70 -23.25 18.74
CA LEU A 432 -0.67 -21.86 18.34
C LEU A 432 0.79 -21.37 18.34
N THR A 433 1.16 -20.62 17.31
CA THR A 433 2.50 -20.03 17.19
C THR A 433 2.38 -18.53 17.01
N ALA A 434 2.98 -17.78 17.92
CA ALA A 434 3.05 -16.33 17.88
C ALA A 434 4.32 -15.85 17.18
N THR A 435 4.22 -14.77 16.42
CA THR A 435 5.35 -14.10 15.78
C THR A 435 5.27 -12.61 16.04
N VAL A 436 6.28 -12.05 16.68
CA VAL A 436 6.40 -10.61 16.94
C VAL A 436 7.21 -9.97 15.82
N LYS A 437 6.74 -8.84 15.29
CA LYS A 437 7.34 -8.16 14.14
C LYS A 437 7.38 -6.66 14.35
N ARG A 438 8.35 -6.01 13.71
CA ARG A 438 8.30 -4.59 13.39
C ARG A 438 7.48 -4.37 12.11
N HIS A 439 7.13 -3.14 11.84
CA HIS A 439 6.51 -2.74 10.57
C HIS A 439 7.29 -3.30 9.37
N CYS A 440 6.59 -3.60 8.26
CA CYS A 440 7.16 -4.28 7.08
C CYS A 440 7.65 -5.72 7.35
N ASN A 441 7.05 -6.40 8.34
CA ASN A 441 7.25 -7.84 8.62
C ASN A 441 8.66 -8.25 9.10
N TYR A 442 9.45 -7.35 9.67
CA TYR A 442 10.74 -7.71 10.28
C TYR A 442 10.55 -8.43 11.62
N VAL A 443 10.91 -9.71 11.69
CA VAL A 443 10.72 -10.56 12.87
C VAL A 443 11.65 -10.16 14.02
N LEU A 444 11.10 -10.17 15.24
CA LEU A 444 11.81 -9.96 16.51
C LEU A 444 11.70 -11.22 17.37
N ASN A 445 12.84 -11.80 17.76
CA ASN A 445 12.90 -13.06 18.51
C ASN A 445 13.14 -12.89 20.03
N ASN A 446 13.21 -11.66 20.52
CA ASN A 446 13.57 -11.34 21.91
C ASN A 446 12.46 -10.61 22.67
N VAL A 447 11.24 -10.59 22.16
CA VAL A 447 10.08 -9.96 22.79
C VAL A 447 9.25 -11.05 23.48
N PRO A 448 9.10 -11.03 24.81
CA PRO A 448 8.31 -12.03 25.53
C PRO A 448 6.84 -11.98 25.09
N VAL A 449 6.28 -13.15 24.80
CA VAL A 449 4.87 -13.33 24.45
C VAL A 449 4.20 -14.09 25.57
N LYS A 450 3.00 -13.65 25.96
CA LYS A 450 2.13 -14.28 26.93
C LYS A 450 0.82 -14.71 26.28
N TRP A 451 0.13 -15.68 26.91
CA TRP A 451 -1.10 -16.24 26.43
C TRP A 451 -2.19 -16.13 27.47
N LYS A 452 -3.39 -15.80 27.03
CA LYS A 452 -4.62 -15.81 27.85
C LYS A 452 -5.80 -16.30 27.03
N VAL A 453 -6.78 -16.87 27.71
CA VAL A 453 -8.10 -17.19 27.12
C VAL A 453 -9.00 -15.99 27.27
N GLN A 454 -9.91 -15.79 26.34
CA GLN A 454 -10.96 -14.77 26.43
C GLN A 454 -11.70 -14.90 27.76
N GLN A 455 -11.96 -13.80 28.42
CA GLN A 455 -12.64 -13.77 29.72
C GLN A 455 -13.98 -14.50 29.67
N GLY A 456 -14.21 -15.38 30.63
CA GLY A 456 -15.42 -16.20 30.75
C GLY A 456 -15.34 -17.56 30.06
N TYR A 457 -14.26 -17.85 29.32
CA TYR A 457 -14.04 -19.11 28.62
C TYR A 457 -12.84 -19.91 29.16
N GLU A 458 -12.28 -19.53 30.30
CA GLU A 458 -11.08 -20.15 30.88
C GLU A 458 -11.26 -21.63 31.25
N LYS A 459 -12.53 -22.06 31.42
CA LYS A 459 -12.89 -23.46 31.73
C LYS A 459 -12.97 -24.35 30.48
N GLU A 460 -13.05 -23.74 29.31
CA GLU A 460 -13.30 -24.46 28.06
C GLU A 460 -12.04 -25.11 27.51
N VAL A 461 -10.87 -24.57 27.89
CA VAL A 461 -9.56 -25.03 27.43
C VAL A 461 -8.50 -24.91 28.52
N LYS A 462 -7.46 -25.73 28.37
CA LYS A 462 -6.21 -25.64 29.14
C LYS A 462 -5.07 -25.23 28.21
N LEU A 463 -4.32 -24.21 28.61
CA LEU A 463 -3.11 -23.80 27.92
C LEU A 463 -1.92 -24.59 28.46
N SER A 464 -1.04 -25.08 27.58
CA SER A 464 0.21 -25.78 27.98
C SER A 464 1.19 -24.85 28.67
N THR A 465 1.14 -23.57 28.36
CA THR A 465 1.97 -22.51 28.95
C THR A 465 1.23 -21.18 28.89
N SER A 466 1.57 -20.28 29.79
CA SER A 466 1.16 -18.88 29.76
C SER A 466 2.18 -17.96 29.08
N GLU A 467 3.38 -18.47 28.71
CA GLU A 467 4.47 -17.68 28.15
C GLU A 467 5.20 -18.46 27.05
N GLY A 468 5.77 -17.74 26.08
CA GLY A 468 6.54 -18.27 24.97
C GLY A 468 5.87 -18.07 23.62
N TYR A 469 6.61 -18.34 22.55
CA TYR A 469 6.12 -18.18 21.17
C TYR A 469 5.17 -19.29 20.72
N GLU A 470 5.15 -20.42 21.41
CA GLU A 470 4.25 -21.54 21.14
C GLU A 470 3.38 -21.85 22.35
N CYS A 471 2.12 -22.12 22.12
CA CYS A 471 1.18 -22.59 23.12
C CYS A 471 0.31 -23.72 22.54
N VAL A 472 0.22 -24.83 23.25
CA VAL A 472 -0.74 -25.89 22.92
C VAL A 472 -2.00 -25.67 23.73
N VAL A 473 -3.13 -25.61 23.04
CA VAL A 473 -4.45 -25.42 23.62
C VAL A 473 -5.18 -26.76 23.59
N GLU A 474 -5.59 -27.26 24.74
CA GLU A 474 -6.33 -28.50 24.92
C GLU A 474 -7.78 -28.21 25.31
N ALA A 475 -8.74 -28.84 24.63
CA ALA A 475 -10.14 -28.72 24.97
C ALA A 475 -10.47 -29.51 26.26
N THR A 476 -10.97 -28.83 27.27
CA THR A 476 -11.33 -29.39 28.58
C THR A 476 -12.82 -29.34 28.87
N ASN A 477 -13.57 -28.55 28.10
CA ASN A 477 -15.01 -28.45 28.29
C ASN A 477 -15.70 -29.80 28.03
N VAL A 478 -16.68 -30.13 28.83
CA VAL A 478 -17.50 -31.37 28.75
C VAL A 478 -18.97 -31.09 28.44
N GLU A 479 -19.31 -29.82 28.15
CA GLU A 479 -20.68 -29.43 27.81
C GLU A 479 -21.06 -29.84 26.37
N ASP A 480 -22.33 -30.10 26.14
CA ASP A 480 -22.86 -30.52 24.83
C ASP A 480 -22.98 -29.40 23.79
N GLU A 481 -22.56 -28.20 24.13
CA GLU A 481 -22.66 -27.03 23.26
C GLU A 481 -21.30 -26.68 22.63
N THR A 482 -21.32 -26.33 21.34
CA THR A 482 -20.18 -25.74 20.68
C THR A 482 -19.93 -24.34 21.24
N LYS A 483 -18.69 -24.05 21.67
CA LYS A 483 -18.25 -22.74 22.18
C LYS A 483 -17.36 -22.09 21.17
N HIS A 484 -17.55 -20.78 21.00
CA HIS A 484 -16.73 -19.92 20.13
C HIS A 484 -16.15 -18.80 20.98
N PHE A 485 -14.83 -18.68 20.99
CA PHE A 485 -14.09 -17.68 21.77
C PHE A 485 -12.68 -17.49 21.19
N THR A 486 -11.88 -16.63 21.79
CA THR A 486 -10.52 -16.38 21.35
C THR A 486 -9.50 -16.84 22.38
N VAL A 487 -8.35 -17.33 21.87
CA VAL A 487 -7.11 -17.45 22.63
C VAL A 487 -6.17 -16.34 22.17
N ILE A 488 -5.69 -15.55 23.11
CA ILE A 488 -5.02 -14.28 22.86
C ILE A 488 -3.54 -14.41 23.21
N ALA A 489 -2.68 -14.12 22.24
CA ALA A 489 -1.27 -13.82 22.47
C ALA A 489 -1.12 -12.32 22.72
N TYR A 490 -0.28 -11.94 23.68
CA TYR A 490 -0.02 -10.54 23.98
C TYR A 490 1.40 -10.30 24.49
N THR A 491 1.87 -9.07 24.37
CA THR A 491 3.12 -8.61 24.98
C THR A 491 2.82 -7.67 26.15
N GLU A 492 3.74 -7.53 27.10
CA GLU A 492 3.55 -6.61 28.23
C GLU A 492 3.45 -5.13 27.80
N ASP A 493 4.07 -4.78 26.68
CA ASP A 493 4.02 -3.42 26.13
C ASP A 493 2.68 -3.11 25.44
N GLY A 494 1.82 -4.11 25.15
CA GLY A 494 0.44 -3.93 24.73
C GLY A 494 0.11 -4.38 23.32
N LEU A 495 0.97 -5.16 22.63
CA LEU A 495 0.55 -5.85 21.41
C LEU A 495 -0.36 -7.03 21.74
N GLU A 496 -1.38 -7.22 20.94
CA GLU A 496 -2.28 -8.37 21.00
C GLU A 496 -2.57 -8.93 19.61
N CYS A 497 -2.78 -10.23 19.53
CA CYS A 497 -3.40 -10.94 18.43
C CYS A 497 -4.17 -12.14 18.98
N ALA A 498 -5.17 -12.62 18.28
CA ALA A 498 -5.95 -13.75 18.78
C ALA A 498 -6.12 -14.84 17.73
N THR A 499 -6.44 -16.04 18.19
CA THR A 499 -6.96 -17.13 17.39
C THR A 499 -8.43 -17.30 17.75
N GLU A 500 -9.30 -17.32 16.78
CA GLU A 500 -10.70 -17.74 16.95
C GLU A 500 -10.73 -19.26 17.14
N LEU A 501 -11.20 -19.70 18.27
CA LEU A 501 -11.27 -21.11 18.61
C LEU A 501 -12.71 -21.58 18.71
N THR A 502 -13.00 -22.68 18.03
CA THR A 502 -14.22 -23.44 18.22
C THR A 502 -13.92 -24.71 19.00
N VAL A 503 -14.58 -24.87 20.13
CA VAL A 503 -14.58 -26.11 20.91
C VAL A 503 -15.90 -26.83 20.70
N ALA A 504 -15.88 -27.97 20.01
CA ALA A 504 -17.05 -28.74 19.68
C ALA A 504 -17.20 -29.96 20.60
N PRO A 505 -18.43 -30.31 21.02
CA PRO A 505 -18.67 -31.40 21.96
C PRO A 505 -18.63 -32.79 21.33
N ASP A 506 -18.53 -32.93 20.03
CA ASP A 506 -18.78 -34.20 19.34
C ASP A 506 -17.52 -34.81 18.70
N TYR A 507 -17.48 -36.15 18.74
CA TYR A 507 -16.36 -36.97 18.28
C TYR A 507 -16.66 -37.66 16.97
N VAL A 508 -16.58 -36.94 15.89
CA VAL A 508 -16.58 -37.57 14.57
C VAL A 508 -15.17 -37.39 13.97
N SER A 509 -14.63 -38.45 13.42
CA SER A 509 -13.35 -38.36 12.73
C SER A 509 -13.40 -37.32 11.61
N ALA A 510 -12.33 -36.59 11.40
CA ALA A 510 -12.20 -35.72 10.26
C ALA A 510 -12.36 -36.49 8.95
N PRO A 511 -12.97 -35.91 7.92
CA PRO A 511 -13.20 -36.59 6.66
C PRO A 511 -11.87 -36.92 5.98
N SER A 512 -11.80 -38.10 5.39
CA SER A 512 -10.64 -38.51 4.59
C SER A 512 -10.66 -37.85 3.22
N PHE A 513 -9.48 -37.62 2.65
CA PHE A 513 -9.37 -37.16 1.27
C PHE A 513 -9.65 -38.34 0.31
N THR A 514 -10.67 -38.20 -0.50
CA THR A 514 -10.90 -39.09 -1.67
C THR A 514 -10.14 -38.60 -2.88
N LYS A 515 -9.82 -37.29 -2.94
CA LYS A 515 -8.86 -36.67 -3.87
C LYS A 515 -8.00 -35.69 -3.12
N THR A 516 -6.68 -35.86 -3.24
CA THR A 516 -5.70 -34.94 -2.62
C THR A 516 -5.78 -33.54 -3.20
N PRO A 517 -5.41 -32.51 -2.43
CA PRO A 517 -5.42 -31.14 -2.90
C PRO A 517 -4.58 -30.95 -4.17
N LYS A 518 -5.15 -30.25 -5.14
CA LYS A 518 -4.49 -29.82 -6.37
C LYS A 518 -4.67 -28.32 -6.51
N MET A 519 -3.61 -27.65 -6.91
CA MET A 519 -3.62 -26.22 -7.19
C MET A 519 -3.66 -25.96 -8.67
N ASN A 520 -4.50 -25.04 -9.09
CA ASN A 520 -4.50 -24.46 -10.43
C ASN A 520 -4.35 -22.95 -10.31
N ILE A 521 -3.52 -22.36 -11.17
CA ILE A 521 -3.32 -20.91 -11.21
C ILE A 521 -3.68 -20.42 -12.60
N THR A 522 -4.75 -19.63 -12.68
CA THR A 522 -5.28 -19.13 -13.95
C THR A 522 -5.73 -17.68 -13.77
N LYS A 523 -5.34 -16.81 -14.69
CA LYS A 523 -5.76 -15.41 -14.74
C LYS A 523 -5.60 -14.65 -13.41
N GLY A 524 -4.50 -14.89 -12.70
CA GLY A 524 -4.21 -14.20 -11.44
C GLY A 524 -4.92 -14.75 -10.20
N VAL A 525 -5.62 -15.87 -10.33
CA VAL A 525 -6.27 -16.55 -9.20
C VAL A 525 -5.69 -17.94 -9.06
N ALA A 526 -5.23 -18.26 -7.86
CA ALA A 526 -4.93 -19.62 -7.46
C ALA A 526 -6.20 -20.26 -6.87
N THR A 527 -6.51 -21.46 -7.31
CA THR A 527 -7.62 -22.27 -6.77
C THR A 527 -7.09 -23.59 -6.26
N VAL A 528 -7.57 -24.02 -5.11
CA VAL A 528 -7.33 -25.35 -4.59
C VAL A 528 -8.59 -26.22 -4.80
N SER A 529 -8.42 -27.42 -5.28
CA SER A 529 -9.48 -28.41 -5.47
C SER A 529 -9.10 -29.73 -4.81
N TYR A 530 -10.02 -30.31 -4.10
CA TYR A 530 -9.89 -31.62 -3.45
C TYR A 530 -11.25 -32.27 -3.34
N ALA A 531 -11.32 -33.48 -2.85
CA ALA A 531 -12.55 -34.13 -2.50
C ALA A 531 -12.41 -34.91 -1.20
N LEU A 532 -13.47 -34.87 -0.39
CA LEU A 532 -13.55 -35.49 0.94
C LEU A 532 -14.67 -36.50 0.98
N GLU A 533 -14.51 -37.48 1.84
CA GLU A 533 -15.59 -38.41 2.24
C GLU A 533 -16.45 -37.74 3.32
N LEU A 534 -17.41 -36.95 2.89
CA LEU A 534 -18.23 -36.13 3.80
C LEU A 534 -19.48 -36.81 4.33
N ASN A 535 -19.89 -37.94 3.78
CA ASN A 535 -21.08 -38.70 4.20
C ASN A 535 -22.34 -37.80 4.31
N GLY A 536 -22.54 -36.94 3.31
CA GLY A 536 -23.68 -36.01 3.26
C GLY A 536 -23.51 -34.73 4.08
N ARG A 537 -22.38 -34.52 4.75
CA ARG A 537 -22.08 -33.30 5.50
C ARG A 537 -21.48 -32.22 4.61
N LYS A 538 -21.57 -30.96 5.05
CA LYS A 538 -20.94 -29.83 4.37
C LYS A 538 -19.41 -29.86 4.60
N ASP A 539 -18.64 -29.51 3.56
CA ASP A 539 -17.21 -29.22 3.71
C ASP A 539 -17.03 -27.92 4.49
N GLU A 540 -16.30 -28.00 5.57
CA GLU A 540 -15.92 -26.88 6.44
C GLU A 540 -14.40 -26.86 6.66
N SER A 541 -13.65 -27.41 5.71
CA SER A 541 -12.20 -27.50 5.78
C SER A 541 -11.56 -26.13 6.02
N LEU A 542 -10.48 -26.13 6.80
CA LEU A 542 -9.67 -24.97 7.02
C LEU A 542 -8.58 -24.92 5.96
N ILE A 543 -8.61 -23.90 5.13
CA ILE A 543 -7.61 -23.65 4.07
C ILE A 543 -6.81 -22.44 4.47
N THR A 544 -5.49 -22.60 4.56
CA THR A 544 -4.56 -21.50 4.77
C THR A 544 -3.64 -21.38 3.57
N TRP A 545 -3.55 -20.19 3.01
CA TRP A 545 -2.67 -19.86 1.91
C TRP A 545 -1.38 -19.24 2.44
N TYR A 546 -0.23 -19.65 1.89
CA TYR A 546 1.09 -19.21 2.32
C TYR A 546 1.95 -18.82 1.13
N ARG A 547 2.84 -17.85 1.36
CA ARG A 547 4.06 -17.68 0.56
C ARG A 547 5.15 -18.55 1.16
N CYS A 548 5.92 -19.24 0.30
CA CYS A 548 7.01 -20.09 0.71
C CYS A 548 8.26 -19.79 -0.11
N THR A 549 9.43 -20.05 0.45
CA THR A 549 10.70 -19.80 -0.24
C THR A 549 11.10 -20.92 -1.19
N ASP A 550 10.54 -22.10 -1.03
CA ASP A 550 10.83 -23.25 -1.88
C ASP A 550 9.60 -24.13 -2.18
N LYS A 551 9.77 -25.08 -3.08
CA LYS A 551 8.74 -26.04 -3.47
C LYS A 551 8.32 -27.03 -2.37
N ASN A 552 9.02 -27.06 -1.25
CA ASN A 552 8.70 -27.92 -0.11
C ASN A 552 7.92 -27.16 0.97
N GLY A 553 7.64 -25.87 0.75
CA GLY A 553 6.89 -25.04 1.68
C GLY A 553 7.72 -24.48 2.83
N ALA A 554 9.04 -24.28 2.65
CA ALA A 554 9.89 -23.69 3.68
C ALA A 554 9.55 -22.19 3.89
N ASN A 555 9.79 -21.73 5.13
CA ASN A 555 9.59 -20.33 5.56
C ASN A 555 8.16 -19.82 5.23
N ARG A 556 7.15 -20.53 5.70
CA ARG A 556 5.73 -20.22 5.49
C ARG A 556 5.39 -18.84 6.01
N LEU A 557 4.85 -17.99 5.17
CA LEU A 557 4.23 -16.73 5.53
C LEU A 557 2.75 -16.80 5.15
N PRO A 558 1.80 -16.81 6.11
CA PRO A 558 0.38 -16.87 5.80
C PRO A 558 -0.07 -15.59 5.10
N VAL A 559 -0.88 -15.72 4.07
CA VAL A 559 -1.38 -14.61 3.26
C VAL A 559 -2.91 -14.58 3.18
N SER A 560 -3.57 -15.71 3.43
CA SER A 560 -5.01 -15.81 3.54
C SER A 560 -5.39 -17.06 4.34
N VAL A 561 -6.54 -17.02 4.99
CA VAL A 561 -7.07 -18.14 5.75
C VAL A 561 -8.60 -18.17 5.60
N SER A 562 -9.16 -19.37 5.55
CA SER A 562 -10.61 -19.59 5.58
C SER A 562 -11.26 -18.91 6.77
N ARG A 563 -12.44 -18.36 6.57
CA ARG A 563 -13.35 -18.07 7.68
C ARG A 563 -13.75 -19.38 8.37
N LEU A 564 -14.17 -19.28 9.61
CA LEU A 564 -14.65 -20.46 10.33
C LEU A 564 -15.81 -21.12 9.58
N ASN A 565 -15.68 -22.42 9.28
CA ASN A 565 -16.65 -23.24 8.57
C ASN A 565 -16.95 -22.81 7.11
N GLU A 566 -16.14 -21.93 6.54
CA GLU A 566 -16.24 -21.46 5.15
C GLU A 566 -14.89 -21.60 4.44
N PRO A 567 -14.64 -22.71 3.73
CA PRO A 567 -13.36 -22.93 3.08
C PRO A 567 -13.04 -21.87 2.03
N GLU A 568 -11.85 -21.26 2.11
CA GLU A 568 -11.36 -20.30 1.13
C GLU A 568 -10.64 -21.00 -0.03
N TYR A 569 -11.42 -21.51 -0.99
CA TYR A 569 -10.92 -22.31 -2.11
C TYR A 569 -10.05 -21.54 -3.10
N SER A 570 -10.04 -20.20 -3.05
CA SER A 570 -9.32 -19.37 -3.99
C SER A 570 -8.49 -18.30 -3.28
N TYR A 571 -7.38 -17.96 -3.90
CA TYR A 571 -6.52 -16.86 -3.48
C TYR A 571 -6.16 -16.02 -4.71
N THR A 572 -6.47 -14.73 -4.64
CA THR A 572 -6.07 -13.80 -5.70
C THR A 572 -4.60 -13.44 -5.52
N LEU A 573 -3.81 -13.76 -6.53
CA LEU A 573 -2.39 -13.46 -6.53
C LEU A 573 -2.15 -11.96 -6.48
N VAL A 574 -1.34 -11.56 -5.52
CA VAL A 574 -0.88 -10.19 -5.39
C VAL A 574 0.59 -10.10 -5.81
N LYS A 575 1.04 -8.91 -6.04
CA LYS A 575 2.39 -8.62 -6.51
C LYS A 575 3.49 -9.14 -5.59
N GLU A 576 3.25 -9.12 -4.30
CA GLU A 576 4.14 -9.63 -3.27
C GLU A 576 4.36 -11.14 -3.33
N ASP A 577 3.54 -11.85 -4.12
CA ASP A 577 3.70 -13.29 -4.35
C ASP A 577 4.80 -13.59 -5.38
N VAL A 578 5.18 -12.60 -6.19
CA VAL A 578 6.16 -12.80 -7.25
C VAL A 578 7.52 -13.20 -6.67
N GLY A 579 8.06 -14.31 -7.18
CA GLY A 579 9.32 -14.88 -6.70
C GLY A 579 9.16 -15.90 -5.58
N TYR A 580 7.98 -16.00 -4.96
CA TYR A 580 7.66 -17.02 -3.96
C TYR A 580 6.87 -18.17 -4.56
N TYR A 581 6.97 -19.34 -3.95
CA TYR A 581 6.02 -20.42 -4.15
C TYR A 581 4.75 -20.13 -3.36
N LEU A 582 3.61 -20.37 -3.98
CA LEU A 582 2.33 -20.33 -3.28
C LEU A 582 1.99 -21.73 -2.77
N MET A 583 1.55 -21.83 -1.54
CA MET A 583 1.12 -23.07 -0.91
C MET A 583 -0.29 -22.92 -0.37
N ALA A 584 -1.13 -23.91 -0.60
CA ALA A 584 -2.40 -24.08 0.11
C ALA A 584 -2.29 -25.29 1.05
N ALA A 585 -2.57 -25.06 2.31
CA ALA A 585 -2.66 -26.10 3.33
C ALA A 585 -4.15 -26.35 3.64
N VAL A 586 -4.62 -27.56 3.44
CA VAL A 586 -6.01 -27.96 3.62
C VAL A 586 -6.12 -28.92 4.79
N ALA A 587 -6.69 -28.47 5.89
CA ALA A 587 -7.07 -29.33 7.02
C ALA A 587 -8.54 -29.76 6.84
N PRO A 588 -8.83 -31.03 6.50
CA PRO A 588 -10.18 -31.49 6.19
C PRO A 588 -11.07 -31.44 7.43
N LYS A 589 -12.25 -30.85 7.28
CA LYS A 589 -13.20 -30.66 8.37
C LYS A 589 -14.63 -30.70 7.86
N HIS A 590 -15.53 -31.18 8.72
CA HIS A 590 -16.98 -30.96 8.61
C HIS A 590 -17.51 -30.56 9.97
N LEU A 591 -18.81 -30.25 10.05
CA LEU A 591 -19.47 -29.97 11.32
C LEU A 591 -19.20 -31.11 12.31
N ARG A 592 -18.84 -30.77 13.56
CA ARG A 592 -18.56 -31.69 14.67
C ARG A 592 -17.38 -32.64 14.47
N CYS A 593 -16.33 -32.17 13.82
CA CYS A 593 -15.03 -32.82 13.88
C CYS A 593 -13.91 -31.79 14.09
N VAL A 594 -12.80 -32.22 14.66
CA VAL A 594 -11.56 -31.44 14.62
C VAL A 594 -11.03 -31.44 13.21
N PRO A 595 -10.29 -30.40 12.81
CA PRO A 595 -9.56 -30.42 11.55
C PRO A 595 -8.66 -31.66 11.50
N GLY A 596 -8.73 -32.38 10.39
CA GLY A 596 -7.89 -33.54 10.14
C GLY A 596 -6.46 -33.14 9.84
N LYS A 597 -5.64 -34.16 9.56
CA LYS A 597 -4.24 -33.93 9.19
C LYS A 597 -4.20 -33.07 7.91
N GLU A 598 -3.53 -31.95 8.02
CA GLU A 598 -3.30 -31.02 6.91
C GLU A 598 -2.63 -31.73 5.72
N GLN A 599 -3.15 -31.50 4.53
CA GLN A 599 -2.47 -31.80 3.27
C GLN A 599 -2.14 -30.51 2.56
N ILE A 600 -0.91 -30.44 2.07
CA ILE A 600 -0.41 -29.26 1.38
C ILE A 600 -0.30 -29.48 -0.11
N VAL A 601 -0.51 -28.43 -0.86
CA VAL A 601 -0.16 -28.36 -2.28
C VAL A 601 0.61 -27.07 -2.53
N VAL A 602 1.72 -27.17 -3.23
CA VAL A 602 2.60 -26.04 -3.54
C VAL A 602 2.61 -25.83 -5.05
N SER A 603 2.68 -24.58 -5.48
CA SER A 603 2.79 -24.26 -6.91
C SER A 603 4.03 -24.91 -7.53
N ASN A 604 3.91 -25.34 -8.79
CA ASN A 604 4.99 -26.03 -9.51
C ASN A 604 6.25 -25.17 -9.74
N SER A 605 6.09 -23.87 -9.68
CA SER A 605 7.17 -22.88 -9.82
C SER A 605 6.85 -21.65 -9.00
N PRO A 606 7.85 -20.81 -8.72
CA PRO A 606 7.61 -19.49 -8.15
C PRO A 606 6.63 -18.68 -9.01
N ILE A 607 5.80 -17.89 -8.36
CA ILE A 607 4.85 -17.00 -9.04
C ILE A 607 5.61 -15.99 -9.90
N LYS A 608 5.20 -15.88 -11.16
CA LYS A 608 5.81 -14.97 -12.14
C LYS A 608 4.97 -13.71 -12.29
N LYS A 609 5.57 -12.60 -12.68
CA LYS A 609 4.89 -11.32 -12.95
C LYS A 609 3.66 -11.45 -13.85
N GLY A 610 3.74 -12.26 -14.92
CA GLY A 610 2.62 -12.48 -15.84
C GLY A 610 1.47 -13.34 -15.28
N GLN A 611 1.62 -13.89 -14.09
CA GLN A 611 0.56 -14.65 -13.41
C GLN A 611 -0.24 -13.81 -12.43
N VAL A 612 0.26 -12.63 -12.07
CA VAL A 612 -0.45 -11.71 -11.18
C VAL A 612 -1.32 -10.80 -12.04
N ASN A 613 -2.62 -10.97 -11.94
CA ASN A 613 -3.58 -10.14 -12.67
C ASN A 613 -4.18 -9.10 -11.73
N ILE A 614 -3.65 -7.90 -11.79
CA ILE A 614 -4.09 -6.76 -10.97
C ILE A 614 -5.55 -6.39 -11.29
N ALA A 615 -6.02 -6.68 -12.51
CA ALA A 615 -7.40 -6.44 -12.93
C ALA A 615 -8.43 -7.33 -12.20
N HIS A 616 -8.05 -8.56 -11.81
CA HIS A 616 -8.99 -9.51 -11.21
C HIS A 616 -9.34 -9.25 -9.73
N ILE A 617 -8.56 -8.46 -9.02
CA ILE A 617 -8.87 -8.12 -7.63
C ILE A 617 -10.24 -7.43 -7.53
N PHE A 618 -10.71 -6.82 -8.60
CA PHE A 618 -11.85 -5.91 -8.61
C PHE A 618 -13.07 -6.38 -9.42
N GLU A 619 -12.91 -7.37 -10.30
CA GLU A 619 -14.04 -7.86 -11.12
C GLU A 619 -15.05 -8.69 -10.33
N THR A 620 -14.66 -9.34 -9.25
CA THR A 620 -15.54 -10.25 -8.50
C THR A 620 -16.51 -9.52 -7.58
N ASP A 621 -16.20 -8.29 -7.17
CA ASP A 621 -17.01 -7.59 -6.18
C ASP A 621 -18.11 -6.70 -6.80
N PHE A 622 -17.99 -6.30 -8.07
CA PHE A 622 -18.97 -5.44 -8.74
C PHE A 622 -20.24 -6.15 -9.22
N GLN A 623 -20.22 -7.49 -9.36
CA GLN A 623 -21.39 -8.22 -9.84
C GLN A 623 -22.52 -8.37 -8.80
N ASN A 624 -22.26 -8.03 -7.54
CA ASN A 624 -23.22 -8.20 -6.43
C ASN A 624 -23.78 -6.90 -5.85
N PHE A 625 -23.51 -5.74 -6.46
CA PHE A 625 -24.16 -4.49 -6.05
C PHE A 625 -25.39 -4.23 -6.93
N PRO A 626 -26.61 -4.20 -6.37
CA PRO A 626 -27.74 -3.63 -7.07
C PRO A 626 -27.50 -2.14 -7.30
N CYS A 627 -27.72 -1.70 -8.54
CA CYS A 627 -27.69 -0.27 -8.92
C CYS A 627 -28.68 0.54 -8.11
#